data_27796fb04f6656812ecc202786a69769
#
_entry.id   27796fb04f6656812ecc202786a69769
#
_cell.length_a   1.000
_cell.length_b   1.000
_cell.length_c   1.000
_cell.angle_alpha   90.00
_cell.angle_beta   90.00
_cell.angle_gamma   90.00
#
_symmetry.space_group_name_H-M   'P 1'
#
loop_
_entity.id
_entity.type
_entity.pdbx_description
1 polymer ?
#
loop_
_entity_poly.entity_id
_entity_poly.type
_entity_poly.pdbx_seq_one_letter_code
_entity_poly.pdbx_strand_id
1 'polypeptide(L)'
;MQNEKLRNIAIIAHVDHGKTTLVDEMLKQGGIYRENQATVDRVMDSNDLERERGITILAKNTAVHYKDTKINIVDTPGHADFGGEVERILKMVNGVILLVDAAEGPMPQTRFVLSKALDLGHKVIVVVNKIDRPDQRVHEVMDEVLELLLDLNATDEQFESPTLFCSGRQGTASYSPDVPGTDLVPLFETILDYIPAPDCDAEAPFQMLVSSIDYNEFVGRIAVGRIERGAVKQNQEIVVCNYHKQDEAPKKAKATALYTFDGLARTPVAQAKAGEIVAMSGIGDITIGDTVCAPSAPEPIEFVKISAPTLEMTFSVNDSPFAGKEGKYVTSRQLRDRLFRETLKDVSLRVTEMDNYTDAFNVAGRGEMSLSILIETMRREGYEFQVSPPRVVYQEVEGKKCEPIERVVIDVPADCVGAVMEKLGSRKGEFLSMDPVGSRTKLEFLVPSRGLFGYRNEFLTDTKGEGIMASVFEKYAPFKGDIQRRNTGSLVAHEQGDSVTYGLFAAQERGALFIGPGVPVYEGMVVGVCPKMEDISVNVCKKKQLTNMRASGSDEALRLVPPKSMSLEQCLEFLADDELLEVTPENLRLRKRILNHEKRMKALKGGKA
;
A
#
# COMPACT_ATOMS: atom_id res chain seq x y z
N MET A 1 -29.53 19.68 11.85
CA MET A 1 -30.50 18.58 12.14
C MET A 1 -29.83 17.27 11.81
N GLN A 2 -29.91 16.29 12.69
CA GLN A 2 -29.32 14.97 12.44
C GLN A 2 -30.15 14.19 11.42
N ASN A 3 -29.47 13.52 10.48
CA ASN A 3 -30.13 12.61 9.54
C ASN A 3 -30.21 11.21 10.18
N GLU A 4 -31.23 10.98 11.02
CA GLU A 4 -31.42 9.74 11.79
C GLU A 4 -31.39 8.45 10.95
N LYS A 5 -31.73 8.56 9.64
CA LYS A 5 -31.77 7.43 8.71
C LYS A 5 -30.45 7.13 8.02
N LEU A 6 -29.35 7.67 8.54
CA LEU A 6 -28.04 7.51 7.94
C LEU A 6 -26.98 7.25 9.02
N ARG A 7 -26.05 6.32 8.75
CA ARG A 7 -24.83 6.11 9.52
C ARG A 7 -23.64 5.99 8.56
N ASN A 8 -22.56 6.66 8.89
CA ASN A 8 -21.31 6.56 8.13
C ASN A 8 -20.25 5.96 9.03
N ILE A 9 -19.74 4.78 8.70
CA ILE A 9 -18.76 4.06 9.48
C ILE A 9 -17.53 3.68 8.63
N ALA A 10 -16.37 3.59 9.26
CA ALA A 10 -15.18 2.99 8.68
C ALA A 10 -14.83 1.69 9.41
N ILE A 11 -14.28 0.71 8.72
CA ILE A 11 -13.80 -0.52 9.33
C ILE A 11 -12.28 -0.52 9.36
N ILE A 12 -11.72 -0.55 10.57
CA ILE A 12 -10.31 -0.65 10.86
C ILE A 12 -9.99 -2.09 11.21
N ALA A 13 -9.13 -2.72 10.46
CA ALA A 13 -8.72 -4.10 10.68
C ALA A 13 -7.29 -4.34 10.21
N HIS A 14 -6.61 -5.28 10.87
CA HIS A 14 -5.39 -5.84 10.29
C HIS A 14 -5.71 -6.78 9.13
N VAL A 15 -4.70 -7.06 8.31
CA VAL A 15 -4.76 -8.08 7.27
C VAL A 15 -5.21 -9.41 7.88
N ASP A 16 -6.05 -10.12 7.18
CA ASP A 16 -6.60 -11.43 7.59
C ASP A 16 -7.47 -11.45 8.86
N HIS A 17 -7.74 -10.34 9.54
CA HIS A 17 -8.69 -10.29 10.66
C HIS A 17 -10.16 -10.54 10.25
N GLY A 18 -10.42 -10.69 8.93
CA GLY A 18 -11.72 -11.07 8.40
C GLY A 18 -12.63 -9.89 8.06
N LYS A 19 -12.07 -8.72 7.79
CA LYS A 19 -12.81 -7.51 7.37
C LYS A 19 -13.72 -7.77 6.19
N THR A 20 -13.19 -8.29 5.08
CA THR A 20 -13.95 -8.58 3.86
C THR A 20 -15.08 -9.57 4.12
N THR A 21 -14.79 -10.64 4.88
CA THR A 21 -15.79 -11.66 5.23
C THR A 21 -16.94 -11.08 6.05
N LEU A 22 -16.62 -10.22 7.03
CA LEU A 22 -17.64 -9.56 7.85
C LEU A 22 -18.51 -8.63 7.01
N VAL A 23 -17.91 -7.82 6.13
CA VAL A 23 -18.66 -6.91 5.25
C VAL A 23 -19.51 -7.68 4.26
N ASP A 24 -19.02 -8.78 3.69
CA ASP A 24 -19.81 -9.65 2.81
C ASP A 24 -21.04 -10.21 3.52
N GLU A 25 -20.93 -10.64 4.79
CA GLU A 25 -22.06 -11.11 5.57
C GLU A 25 -23.02 -9.96 5.96
N MET A 26 -22.49 -8.76 6.25
CA MET A 26 -23.34 -7.58 6.45
C MET A 26 -24.15 -7.24 5.18
N LEU A 27 -23.55 -7.37 3.99
CA LEU A 27 -24.24 -7.16 2.72
C LEU A 27 -25.33 -8.21 2.47
N LYS A 28 -25.09 -9.48 2.82
CA LYS A 28 -26.06 -10.56 2.68
C LYS A 28 -27.26 -10.36 3.62
N GLN A 29 -27.00 -10.10 4.90
CA GLN A 29 -28.05 -9.91 5.91
C GLN A 29 -28.73 -8.55 5.83
N GLY A 30 -28.09 -7.53 5.26
CA GLY A 30 -28.67 -6.22 4.96
C GLY A 30 -29.63 -6.20 3.77
N GLY A 31 -30.01 -7.36 3.20
CA GLY A 31 -31.07 -7.49 2.21
C GLY A 31 -30.75 -7.02 0.79
N ILE A 32 -29.46 -6.82 0.46
CA ILE A 32 -29.03 -6.33 -0.87
C ILE A 32 -29.07 -7.43 -1.92
N TYR A 33 -28.84 -8.68 -1.52
CA TYR A 33 -28.88 -9.83 -2.43
C TYR A 33 -30.27 -10.49 -2.44
N ARG A 34 -30.76 -10.81 -3.63
CA ARG A 34 -31.96 -11.66 -3.76
C ARG A 34 -31.62 -13.09 -3.35
N GLU A 35 -32.53 -13.78 -2.72
CA GLU A 35 -32.37 -15.15 -2.14
C GLU A 35 -31.77 -16.21 -3.08
N ASN A 36 -31.70 -15.97 -4.38
CA ASN A 36 -31.19 -16.90 -5.41
C ASN A 36 -29.99 -16.36 -6.21
N GLN A 37 -29.32 -15.31 -5.75
CA GLN A 37 -28.16 -14.77 -6.46
C GLN A 37 -26.90 -15.46 -5.96
N ALA A 38 -26.19 -16.19 -6.83
CA ALA A 38 -24.89 -16.78 -6.50
C ALA A 38 -23.92 -15.64 -6.13
N THR A 39 -23.56 -15.56 -4.85
CA THR A 39 -22.60 -14.58 -4.35
C THR A 39 -21.18 -15.10 -4.61
N VAL A 40 -20.37 -14.29 -5.25
CA VAL A 40 -18.92 -14.53 -5.35
C VAL A 40 -18.34 -14.19 -3.97
N ASP A 41 -17.67 -15.12 -3.32
CA ASP A 41 -16.99 -14.86 -2.05
C ASP A 41 -15.93 -13.76 -2.22
N ARG A 42 -15.78 -12.90 -1.20
CA ARG A 42 -14.84 -11.77 -1.15
C ARG A 42 -15.15 -10.66 -2.18
N VAL A 43 -16.40 -10.22 -2.16
CA VAL A 43 -16.91 -9.20 -3.10
C VAL A 43 -16.19 -7.85 -2.96
N MET A 44 -15.69 -7.51 -1.77
CA MET A 44 -14.92 -6.28 -1.53
C MET A 44 -13.49 -6.35 -2.10
N ASP A 45 -12.86 -7.52 -2.16
CA ASP A 45 -11.51 -7.68 -2.72
C ASP A 45 -11.58 -7.95 -4.22
N SER A 46 -12.00 -6.95 -5.00
CA SER A 46 -12.16 -7.08 -6.47
C SER A 46 -10.82 -7.10 -7.22
N ASN A 47 -9.70 -6.77 -6.56
CA ASN A 47 -8.37 -6.78 -7.13
C ASN A 47 -7.62 -8.04 -6.69
N ASP A 48 -7.11 -8.83 -7.66
CA ASP A 48 -6.34 -10.04 -7.38
C ASP A 48 -5.10 -9.76 -6.51
N LEU A 49 -4.50 -8.58 -6.65
CA LEU A 49 -3.36 -8.14 -5.82
C LEU A 49 -3.74 -7.92 -4.36
N GLU A 50 -4.93 -7.39 -4.08
CA GLU A 50 -5.43 -7.25 -2.71
C GLU A 50 -5.63 -8.62 -2.07
N ARG A 51 -6.20 -9.59 -2.83
CA ARG A 51 -6.41 -10.97 -2.35
C ARG A 51 -5.10 -11.70 -2.07
N GLU A 52 -4.11 -11.58 -2.96
CA GLU A 52 -2.82 -12.26 -2.82
C GLU A 52 -1.96 -11.68 -1.70
N ARG A 53 -2.01 -10.36 -1.52
CA ARG A 53 -1.23 -9.66 -0.50
C ARG A 53 -1.96 -9.55 0.83
N GLY A 54 -3.27 -9.85 0.82
CA GLY A 54 -4.15 -9.72 1.98
C GLY A 54 -4.30 -8.27 2.48
N ILE A 55 -3.99 -7.24 1.68
CA ILE A 55 -4.08 -5.83 2.05
C ILE A 55 -5.13 -5.10 1.22
N THR A 56 -5.86 -4.18 1.83
CA THR A 56 -6.66 -3.20 1.10
C THR A 56 -5.73 -2.14 0.51
N ILE A 57 -5.74 -2.00 -0.81
CA ILE A 57 -4.91 -1.03 -1.55
C ILE A 57 -5.70 0.26 -1.76
N LEU A 58 -6.96 0.13 -2.17
CA LEU A 58 -7.85 1.26 -2.45
C LEU A 58 -9.05 1.22 -1.52
N ALA A 59 -9.38 2.39 -0.95
CA ALA A 59 -10.59 2.58 -0.19
C ALA A 59 -11.83 2.30 -1.04
N LYS A 60 -12.74 1.50 -0.52
CA LYS A 60 -14.02 1.19 -1.18
C LYS A 60 -15.16 1.66 -0.33
N ASN A 61 -16.16 2.22 -1.00
CA ASN A 61 -17.39 2.62 -0.36
C ASN A 61 -18.48 1.60 -0.70
N THR A 62 -19.16 1.12 0.32
CA THR A 62 -20.35 0.27 0.19
C THR A 62 -21.45 0.77 1.11
N ALA A 63 -22.66 0.32 0.92
CA ALA A 63 -23.77 0.66 1.81
C ALA A 63 -24.66 -0.56 2.02
N VAL A 64 -25.15 -0.71 3.25
CA VAL A 64 -26.13 -1.72 3.63
C VAL A 64 -27.37 -1.02 4.18
N HIS A 65 -28.52 -1.67 4.06
CA HIS A 65 -29.76 -1.19 4.66
C HIS A 65 -30.14 -2.09 5.83
N TYR A 66 -30.40 -1.48 6.98
CA TYR A 66 -30.94 -2.20 8.12
C TYR A 66 -32.12 -1.41 8.69
N LYS A 67 -33.31 -2.04 8.76
CA LYS A 67 -34.56 -1.36 9.02
C LYS A 67 -34.73 -0.17 8.05
N ASP A 68 -35.00 1.03 8.55
CA ASP A 68 -35.18 2.25 7.77
C ASP A 68 -33.89 3.07 7.61
N THR A 69 -32.73 2.52 8.04
CA THR A 69 -31.47 3.25 8.08
C THR A 69 -30.50 2.69 7.04
N LYS A 70 -29.87 3.60 6.30
CA LYS A 70 -28.75 3.31 5.41
C LYS A 70 -27.45 3.44 6.19
N ILE A 71 -26.62 2.41 6.15
CA ILE A 71 -25.30 2.38 6.77
C ILE A 71 -24.25 2.38 5.65
N ASN A 72 -23.57 3.51 5.46
CA ASN A 72 -22.42 3.58 4.58
C ASN A 72 -21.19 3.01 5.30
N ILE A 73 -20.52 2.10 4.63
CA ILE A 73 -19.31 1.42 5.13
C ILE A 73 -18.16 1.83 4.23
N VAL A 74 -17.14 2.45 4.80
CA VAL A 74 -15.93 2.82 4.09
C VAL A 74 -14.80 1.89 4.52
N ASP A 75 -14.24 1.18 3.57
CA ASP A 75 -13.09 0.31 3.79
C ASP A 75 -11.82 1.14 3.91
N THR A 76 -11.02 0.92 4.97
CA THR A 76 -9.77 1.67 5.19
C THR A 76 -8.56 0.83 4.83
N PRO A 77 -7.58 1.39 4.08
CA PRO A 77 -6.28 0.77 3.94
C PRO A 77 -5.60 0.61 5.32
N GLY A 78 -5.02 -0.56 5.56
CA GLY A 78 -4.36 -0.84 6.84
C GLY A 78 -2.88 -0.45 6.88
N HIS A 79 -2.24 -0.16 5.74
CA HIS A 79 -0.81 0.09 5.66
C HIS A 79 -0.45 1.57 5.85
N ALA A 80 0.64 1.84 6.57
CA ALA A 80 1.09 3.20 6.90
C ALA A 80 1.40 4.08 5.67
N ASP A 81 1.80 3.48 4.53
CA ASP A 81 2.04 4.21 3.27
C ASP A 81 0.79 4.93 2.76
N PHE A 82 -0.40 4.47 3.18
CA PHE A 82 -1.70 5.07 2.82
C PHE A 82 -2.25 6.01 3.92
N GLY A 83 -1.43 6.44 4.87
CA GLY A 83 -1.85 7.23 6.02
C GLY A 83 -2.67 8.49 5.68
N GLY A 84 -2.33 9.18 4.60
CA GLY A 84 -3.11 10.32 4.13
C GLY A 84 -4.49 9.95 3.57
N GLU A 85 -4.67 8.72 3.06
CA GLU A 85 -5.99 8.22 2.65
C GLU A 85 -6.84 7.87 3.85
N VAL A 86 -6.24 7.22 4.84
CA VAL A 86 -6.91 6.87 6.10
C VAL A 86 -7.49 8.12 6.76
N GLU A 87 -6.71 9.20 6.88
CA GLU A 87 -7.18 10.43 7.51
C GLU A 87 -8.35 11.07 6.75
N ARG A 88 -8.31 11.07 5.41
CA ARG A 88 -9.42 11.58 4.59
C ARG A 88 -10.68 10.72 4.69
N ILE A 89 -10.52 9.40 4.77
CA ILE A 89 -11.63 8.48 4.97
C ILE A 89 -12.28 8.72 6.34
N LEU A 90 -11.46 8.81 7.38
CA LEU A 90 -11.96 9.06 8.73
C LEU A 90 -12.76 10.37 8.83
N LYS A 91 -12.41 11.41 8.06
CA LYS A 91 -13.22 12.65 8.00
C LYS A 91 -14.59 12.47 7.36
N MET A 92 -14.82 11.41 6.56
CA MET A 92 -16.13 11.14 5.95
C MET A 92 -17.09 10.37 6.86
N VAL A 93 -16.60 9.78 7.95
CA VAL A 93 -17.39 8.89 8.81
C VAL A 93 -17.70 9.53 10.17
N ASN A 94 -18.62 8.92 10.90
CA ASN A 94 -19.05 9.38 12.21
C ASN A 94 -18.60 8.43 13.34
N GLY A 95 -18.10 7.26 12.98
CA GLY A 95 -17.57 6.29 13.91
C GLY A 95 -16.82 5.18 13.20
N VAL A 96 -16.14 4.35 13.96
CA VAL A 96 -15.30 3.28 13.44
C VAL A 96 -15.59 1.94 14.10
N ILE A 97 -15.45 0.87 13.34
CA ILE A 97 -15.42 -0.50 13.85
C ILE A 97 -13.97 -0.94 13.90
N LEU A 98 -13.48 -1.26 15.08
CA LEU A 98 -12.19 -1.88 15.31
C LEU A 98 -12.37 -3.40 15.28
N LEU A 99 -11.93 -4.05 14.21
CA LEU A 99 -12.02 -5.50 14.04
C LEU A 99 -10.71 -6.17 14.44
N VAL A 100 -10.77 -7.07 15.42
CA VAL A 100 -9.61 -7.77 15.97
C VAL A 100 -9.83 -9.29 15.89
N ASP A 101 -8.82 -10.03 15.49
CA ASP A 101 -8.86 -11.50 15.48
C ASP A 101 -8.78 -12.05 16.91
N ALA A 102 -9.66 -12.99 17.26
CA ALA A 102 -9.74 -13.59 18.61
C ALA A 102 -8.51 -14.42 19.01
N ALA A 103 -7.65 -14.80 18.06
CA ALA A 103 -6.42 -15.54 18.33
C ALA A 103 -5.16 -14.67 18.26
N GLU A 104 -5.12 -13.72 17.32
CA GLU A 104 -3.94 -12.89 17.07
C GLU A 104 -3.89 -11.63 17.94
N GLY A 105 -5.05 -11.06 18.27
CA GLY A 105 -5.14 -9.82 19.03
C GLY A 105 -4.93 -8.56 18.17
N PRO A 106 -4.82 -7.37 18.79
CA PRO A 106 -4.62 -6.12 18.10
C PRO A 106 -3.20 -6.03 17.51
N MET A 107 -3.13 -5.80 16.20
CA MET A 107 -1.88 -5.72 15.46
C MET A 107 -1.43 -4.26 15.28
N PRO A 108 -0.13 -3.99 15.09
CA PRO A 108 0.43 -2.65 15.07
C PRO A 108 -0.05 -1.73 13.96
N GLN A 109 -0.38 -2.28 12.79
CA GLN A 109 -0.96 -1.48 11.71
C GLN A 109 -2.30 -0.89 12.13
N THR A 110 -3.07 -1.64 12.89
CA THR A 110 -4.33 -1.21 13.51
C THR A 110 -4.13 -0.03 14.44
N ARG A 111 -3.01 -0.01 15.20
CA ARG A 111 -2.64 1.05 16.15
C ARG A 111 -2.59 2.43 15.48
N PHE A 112 -1.95 2.54 14.31
CA PHE A 112 -1.83 3.81 13.59
C PHE A 112 -3.20 4.36 13.16
N VAL A 113 -4.05 3.52 12.56
CA VAL A 113 -5.37 3.94 12.07
C VAL A 113 -6.28 4.27 13.25
N LEU A 114 -6.24 3.47 14.31
CA LEU A 114 -7.02 3.70 15.52
C LEU A 114 -6.61 5.00 16.21
N SER A 115 -5.31 5.29 16.36
CA SER A 115 -4.84 6.57 16.91
C SER A 115 -5.43 7.77 16.18
N LYS A 116 -5.44 7.72 14.84
CA LYS A 116 -6.04 8.79 14.02
C LYS A 116 -7.56 8.92 14.23
N ALA A 117 -8.25 7.80 14.40
CA ALA A 117 -9.69 7.81 14.67
C ALA A 117 -9.99 8.40 16.06
N LEU A 118 -9.19 8.05 17.08
CA LEU A 118 -9.31 8.60 18.43
C LEU A 118 -9.00 10.10 18.47
N ASP A 119 -7.93 10.54 17.77
CA ASP A 119 -7.56 11.96 17.67
C ASP A 119 -8.68 12.81 17.05
N LEU A 120 -9.46 12.24 16.12
CA LEU A 120 -10.62 12.89 15.51
C LEU A 120 -11.91 12.81 16.36
N GLY A 121 -11.83 12.18 17.54
CA GLY A 121 -12.96 12.06 18.46
C GLY A 121 -14.03 11.07 18.00
N HIS A 122 -13.71 10.12 17.12
CA HIS A 122 -14.67 9.13 16.67
C HIS A 122 -15.08 8.15 17.77
N LYS A 123 -16.36 7.76 17.74
CA LYS A 123 -16.87 6.63 18.49
C LYS A 123 -16.31 5.32 17.92
N VAL A 124 -15.89 4.42 18.80
CA VAL A 124 -15.29 3.13 18.43
C VAL A 124 -16.22 1.99 18.86
N ILE A 125 -16.49 1.03 17.99
CA ILE A 125 -17.09 -0.26 18.33
C ILE A 125 -16.01 -1.31 18.18
N VAL A 126 -15.71 -2.04 19.23
CA VAL A 126 -14.75 -3.14 19.21
C VAL A 126 -15.46 -4.42 18.76
N VAL A 127 -14.94 -5.11 17.76
CA VAL A 127 -15.46 -6.39 17.28
C VAL A 127 -14.35 -7.43 17.31
N VAL A 128 -14.45 -8.36 18.25
CA VAL A 128 -13.57 -9.53 18.34
C VAL A 128 -14.11 -10.61 17.41
N ASN A 129 -13.41 -10.84 16.30
CA ASN A 129 -13.84 -11.73 15.22
C ASN A 129 -13.15 -13.09 15.29
N LYS A 130 -13.71 -14.07 14.59
CA LYS A 130 -13.22 -15.45 14.51
C LYS A 130 -13.26 -16.19 15.85
N ILE A 131 -14.26 -15.91 16.66
CA ILE A 131 -14.48 -16.63 17.94
C ILE A 131 -14.77 -18.13 17.74
N ASP A 132 -15.06 -18.56 16.50
CA ASP A 132 -15.24 -19.95 16.09
C ASP A 132 -13.92 -20.73 15.95
N ARG A 133 -12.77 -20.08 16.05
CA ARG A 133 -11.46 -20.75 15.99
C ARG A 133 -11.18 -21.54 17.27
N PRO A 134 -10.57 -22.74 17.15
CA PRO A 134 -10.24 -23.55 18.34
C PRO A 134 -9.09 -22.97 19.18
N ASP A 135 -8.26 -22.10 18.61
CA ASP A 135 -7.10 -21.43 19.21
C ASP A 135 -7.43 -19.99 19.69
N GLN A 136 -8.72 -19.65 19.79
CA GLN A 136 -9.16 -18.34 20.26
C GLN A 136 -8.78 -18.13 21.74
N ARG A 137 -8.41 -16.87 22.10
CA ARG A 137 -8.04 -16.39 23.43
C ARG A 137 -8.74 -15.07 23.75
N VAL A 138 -10.06 -15.06 23.59
CA VAL A 138 -10.91 -13.85 23.60
C VAL A 138 -10.66 -12.95 24.81
N HIS A 139 -10.53 -13.50 26.02
CA HIS A 139 -10.32 -12.70 27.24
C HIS A 139 -8.98 -11.98 27.22
N GLU A 140 -7.91 -12.64 26.81
CA GLU A 140 -6.59 -12.04 26.67
C GLU A 140 -6.58 -10.95 25.60
N VAL A 141 -7.24 -11.21 24.47
CA VAL A 141 -7.38 -10.22 23.38
C VAL A 141 -8.17 -8.99 23.84
N MET A 142 -9.17 -9.15 24.70
CA MET A 142 -9.89 -8.04 25.30
C MET A 142 -8.97 -7.17 26.16
N ASP A 143 -8.15 -7.78 27.00
CA ASP A 143 -7.17 -7.06 27.84
C ASP A 143 -6.16 -6.32 26.94
N GLU A 144 -5.65 -6.95 25.88
CA GLU A 144 -4.75 -6.33 24.90
C GLU A 144 -5.38 -5.13 24.16
N VAL A 145 -6.68 -5.19 23.84
CA VAL A 145 -7.41 -4.06 23.24
C VAL A 145 -7.56 -2.91 24.23
N LEU A 146 -7.86 -3.19 25.49
CA LEU A 146 -7.94 -2.19 26.55
C LEU A 146 -6.58 -1.52 26.79
N GLU A 147 -5.49 -2.30 26.84
CA GLU A 147 -4.12 -1.78 26.91
C GLU A 147 -3.80 -0.89 25.70
N LEU A 148 -4.19 -1.31 24.50
CA LEU A 148 -4.00 -0.50 23.29
C LEU A 148 -4.73 0.84 23.38
N LEU A 149 -5.97 0.87 23.86
CA LEU A 149 -6.74 2.11 24.03
C LEU A 149 -6.09 3.04 25.08
N LEU A 150 -5.61 2.49 26.19
CA LEU A 150 -4.85 3.24 27.20
C LEU A 150 -3.56 3.84 26.63
N ASP A 151 -2.79 3.05 25.93
CA ASP A 151 -1.54 3.47 25.27
C ASP A 151 -1.76 4.60 24.25
N LEU A 152 -2.93 4.64 23.61
CA LEU A 152 -3.32 5.66 22.65
C LEU A 152 -3.98 6.88 23.29
N ASN A 153 -4.00 6.97 24.65
CA ASN A 153 -4.64 8.03 25.41
C ASN A 153 -6.13 8.23 25.03
N ALA A 154 -6.85 7.12 24.84
CA ALA A 154 -8.29 7.16 24.60
C ALA A 154 -9.01 7.91 25.76
N THR A 155 -10.06 8.66 25.42
CA THR A 155 -10.92 9.30 26.43
C THR A 155 -11.72 8.25 27.21
N ASP A 156 -12.24 8.60 28.39
CA ASP A 156 -13.08 7.68 29.18
C ASP A 156 -14.24 7.12 28.35
N GLU A 157 -14.89 7.98 27.54
CA GLU A 157 -15.97 7.55 26.64
C GLU A 157 -15.52 6.57 25.56
N GLN A 158 -14.32 6.75 25.00
CA GLN A 158 -13.73 5.85 24.01
C GLN A 158 -13.25 4.55 24.66
N PHE A 159 -12.83 4.60 25.91
CA PHE A 159 -12.43 3.43 26.67
C PHE A 159 -13.63 2.53 27.03
N GLU A 160 -14.80 3.11 27.28
CA GLU A 160 -16.06 2.40 27.50
C GLU A 160 -16.76 1.95 26.20
N SER A 161 -16.00 1.79 25.11
CA SER A 161 -16.52 1.38 23.80
C SER A 161 -17.24 0.04 23.86
N PRO A 162 -18.42 -0.10 23.21
CA PRO A 162 -19.13 -1.38 23.18
C PRO A 162 -18.31 -2.43 22.45
N THR A 163 -18.28 -3.64 23.03
CA THR A 163 -17.57 -4.77 22.47
C THR A 163 -18.54 -5.86 22.05
N LEU A 164 -18.30 -6.41 20.85
CA LEU A 164 -19.07 -7.49 20.26
C LEU A 164 -18.14 -8.65 19.89
N PHE A 165 -18.69 -9.86 19.94
CA PHE A 165 -18.00 -11.10 19.63
C PHE A 165 -18.63 -11.69 18.37
N CYS A 166 -17.84 -11.84 17.30
CA CYS A 166 -18.35 -12.18 15.99
C CYS A 166 -17.64 -13.41 15.39
N SER A 167 -18.38 -14.15 14.55
CA SER A 167 -17.81 -15.02 13.55
C SER A 167 -18.24 -14.51 12.18
N GLY A 168 -17.38 -13.77 11.50
CA GLY A 168 -17.65 -13.29 10.14
C GLY A 168 -17.90 -14.44 9.17
N ARG A 169 -17.29 -15.60 9.38
CA ARG A 169 -17.50 -16.81 8.55
C ARG A 169 -18.90 -17.41 8.72
N GLN A 170 -19.43 -17.37 9.93
CA GLN A 170 -20.78 -17.90 10.24
C GLN A 170 -21.87 -16.84 10.12
N GLY A 171 -21.49 -15.57 9.95
CA GLY A 171 -22.42 -14.45 9.89
C GLY A 171 -23.14 -14.19 11.21
N THR A 172 -22.43 -14.33 12.35
CA THR A 172 -23.04 -14.23 13.68
C THR A 172 -22.33 -13.21 14.56
N ALA A 173 -23.08 -12.55 15.44
CA ALA A 173 -22.60 -11.61 16.44
C ALA A 173 -23.29 -11.82 17.79
N SER A 174 -22.58 -11.55 18.89
CA SER A 174 -23.12 -11.65 20.26
C SER A 174 -22.51 -10.54 21.14
N TYR A 175 -23.21 -10.17 22.21
CA TYR A 175 -22.70 -9.29 23.26
C TYR A 175 -21.84 -10.00 24.33
N SER A 176 -21.76 -11.34 24.28
CA SER A 176 -20.97 -12.15 25.21
C SER A 176 -20.22 -13.24 24.45
N PRO A 177 -18.96 -13.52 24.81
CA PRO A 177 -18.17 -14.57 24.18
C PRO A 177 -18.76 -15.98 24.44
N ASP A 178 -19.46 -16.14 25.56
CA ASP A 178 -20.01 -17.43 26.02
C ASP A 178 -21.39 -17.74 25.40
N VAL A 179 -22.02 -16.78 24.74
CA VAL A 179 -23.34 -16.94 24.14
C VAL A 179 -23.21 -16.93 22.62
N PRO A 180 -23.49 -18.04 21.94
CA PRO A 180 -23.44 -18.10 20.48
C PRO A 180 -24.42 -17.11 19.85
N GLY A 181 -23.94 -16.31 18.90
CA GLY A 181 -24.81 -15.45 18.08
C GLY A 181 -25.57 -16.29 17.03
N THR A 182 -26.68 -15.76 16.55
CA THR A 182 -27.51 -16.36 15.48
C THR A 182 -27.38 -15.62 14.16
N ASP A 183 -27.13 -14.34 14.21
CA ASP A 183 -27.08 -13.42 13.08
C ASP A 183 -26.22 -12.18 13.42
N LEU A 184 -26.15 -11.19 12.52
CA LEU A 184 -25.44 -9.93 12.73
C LEU A 184 -26.34 -8.81 13.30
N VAL A 185 -27.57 -9.11 13.70
CA VAL A 185 -28.48 -8.12 14.30
C VAL A 185 -27.84 -7.37 15.47
N PRO A 186 -27.14 -8.02 16.43
CA PRO A 186 -26.45 -7.29 17.52
C PRO A 186 -25.47 -6.24 17.02
N LEU A 187 -24.74 -6.51 15.94
CA LEU A 187 -23.82 -5.54 15.33
C LEU A 187 -24.57 -4.36 14.71
N PHE A 188 -25.62 -4.62 13.94
CA PHE A 188 -26.42 -3.56 13.34
C PHE A 188 -27.09 -2.66 14.39
N GLU A 189 -27.69 -3.24 15.43
CA GLU A 189 -28.31 -2.47 16.53
C GLU A 189 -27.25 -1.61 17.25
N THR A 190 -26.09 -2.16 17.56
CA THR A 190 -25.00 -1.39 18.20
C THR A 190 -24.53 -0.24 17.31
N ILE A 191 -24.45 -0.43 16.00
CA ILE A 191 -24.11 0.66 15.06
C ILE A 191 -25.17 1.77 15.12
N LEU A 192 -26.46 1.42 15.13
CA LEU A 192 -27.54 2.41 15.17
C LEU A 192 -27.61 3.17 16.50
N ASP A 193 -27.37 2.47 17.60
CA ASP A 193 -27.52 3.03 18.95
C ASP A 193 -26.28 3.85 19.37
N TYR A 194 -25.07 3.39 19.00
CA TYR A 194 -23.85 3.98 19.50
C TYR A 194 -23.21 4.99 18.54
N ILE A 195 -23.22 4.73 17.22
CA ILE A 195 -22.64 5.67 16.26
C ILE A 195 -23.63 6.81 15.98
N PRO A 196 -23.23 8.08 16.16
CA PRO A 196 -24.13 9.21 15.93
C PRO A 196 -24.49 9.34 14.45
N ALA A 197 -25.73 9.77 14.20
CA ALA A 197 -26.13 10.21 12.87
C ALA A 197 -25.32 11.46 12.45
N PRO A 198 -25.03 11.65 11.15
CA PRO A 198 -24.32 12.83 10.70
C PRO A 198 -25.10 14.11 11.07
N ASP A 199 -24.41 15.02 11.77
CA ASP A 199 -24.95 16.34 12.05
C ASP A 199 -24.75 17.22 10.81
N CYS A 200 -25.84 17.61 10.17
CA CYS A 200 -25.80 18.30 8.90
C CYS A 200 -26.94 19.31 8.75
N ASP A 201 -26.67 20.41 8.08
CA ASP A 201 -27.66 21.42 7.72
C ASP A 201 -28.12 21.22 6.26
N ALA A 202 -29.29 20.63 6.07
CA ALA A 202 -29.83 20.35 4.75
C ALA A 202 -30.35 21.60 4.00
N GLU A 203 -30.59 22.69 4.70
CA GLU A 203 -31.13 23.95 4.12
C GLU A 203 -30.01 24.93 3.74
N ALA A 204 -28.77 24.69 4.21
CA ALA A 204 -27.61 25.53 3.88
C ALA A 204 -27.23 25.36 2.40
N PRO A 205 -26.42 26.30 1.85
CA PRO A 205 -25.81 26.13 0.52
C PRO A 205 -24.96 24.86 0.44
N PHE A 206 -25.06 24.14 -0.67
CA PHE A 206 -24.35 22.89 -0.91
C PHE A 206 -22.82 23.02 -0.72
N GLN A 207 -22.23 22.07 -0.03
CA GLN A 207 -20.79 21.96 0.17
C GLN A 207 -20.39 20.48 0.36
N MET A 208 -19.33 20.04 -0.36
CA MET A 208 -18.78 18.69 -0.31
C MET A 208 -17.26 18.74 -0.40
N LEU A 209 -16.55 18.08 0.52
CA LEU A 209 -15.11 17.86 0.43
C LEU A 209 -14.82 16.62 -0.41
N VAL A 210 -13.92 16.73 -1.39
CA VAL A 210 -13.47 15.59 -2.20
C VAL A 210 -12.39 14.81 -1.44
N SER A 211 -12.74 13.64 -0.98
CA SER A 211 -11.87 12.77 -0.18
C SER A 211 -11.17 11.70 -1.00
N SER A 212 -11.79 11.22 -2.08
CA SER A 212 -11.16 10.30 -3.03
C SER A 212 -11.60 10.60 -4.47
N ILE A 213 -10.82 10.10 -5.42
CA ILE A 213 -11.10 10.22 -6.85
C ILE A 213 -11.08 8.83 -7.46
N ASP A 214 -12.07 8.59 -8.31
CA ASP A 214 -12.06 7.46 -9.23
C ASP A 214 -12.03 7.96 -10.67
N TYR A 215 -11.76 7.07 -11.60
CA TYR A 215 -11.69 7.39 -13.02
C TYR A 215 -12.44 6.37 -13.86
N ASN A 216 -13.22 6.88 -14.79
CA ASN A 216 -13.91 6.08 -15.79
C ASN A 216 -13.63 6.67 -17.17
N GLU A 217 -13.33 5.81 -18.15
CA GLU A 217 -12.96 6.26 -19.53
C GLU A 217 -14.07 7.06 -20.24
N PHE A 218 -15.35 6.86 -19.86
CA PHE A 218 -16.49 7.53 -20.49
C PHE A 218 -16.87 8.85 -19.83
N VAL A 219 -16.74 8.94 -18.51
CA VAL A 219 -17.18 10.13 -17.73
C VAL A 219 -16.02 10.92 -17.13
N GLY A 220 -14.79 10.43 -17.29
CA GLY A 220 -13.59 11.08 -16.75
C GLY A 220 -13.43 10.86 -15.24
N ARG A 221 -12.88 11.85 -14.54
CA ARG A 221 -12.72 11.82 -13.09
C ARG A 221 -14.06 11.88 -12.38
N ILE A 222 -14.18 11.09 -11.33
CA ILE A 222 -15.35 10.99 -10.46
C ILE A 222 -14.90 11.37 -9.05
N ALA A 223 -15.39 12.49 -8.54
CA ALA A 223 -15.13 12.94 -7.19
C ALA A 223 -16.01 12.17 -6.20
N VAL A 224 -15.42 11.60 -5.15
CA VAL A 224 -16.13 10.93 -4.06
C VAL A 224 -15.89 11.70 -2.77
N GLY A 225 -16.96 11.95 -2.02
CA GLY A 225 -16.90 12.67 -0.76
C GLY A 225 -18.23 12.67 -0.03
N ARG A 226 -18.20 13.14 1.23
CA ARG A 226 -19.42 13.39 2.01
C ARG A 226 -19.94 14.79 1.74
N ILE A 227 -21.26 14.91 1.59
CA ILE A 227 -21.92 16.21 1.57
C ILE A 227 -21.98 16.73 3.02
N GLU A 228 -21.27 17.82 3.29
CA GLU A 228 -21.21 18.39 4.65
C GLU A 228 -22.46 19.21 4.95
N ARG A 229 -22.99 19.94 3.97
CA ARG A 229 -24.21 20.73 4.11
C ARG A 229 -24.96 20.87 2.79
N GLY A 230 -26.24 21.18 2.87
CA GLY A 230 -27.12 21.44 1.74
C GLY A 230 -27.51 20.20 0.96
N ALA A 231 -27.84 20.41 -0.29
CA ALA A 231 -28.21 19.35 -1.22
C ALA A 231 -27.73 19.69 -2.63
N VAL A 232 -27.46 18.65 -3.43
CA VAL A 232 -27.04 18.78 -4.83
C VAL A 232 -27.96 17.97 -5.72
N LYS A 233 -28.27 18.52 -6.91
CA LYS A 233 -29.05 17.84 -7.93
C LYS A 233 -28.19 17.51 -9.14
N GLN A 234 -28.57 16.46 -9.86
CA GLN A 234 -27.97 16.17 -11.16
C GLN A 234 -28.15 17.38 -12.10
N ASN A 235 -27.12 17.67 -12.90
CA ASN A 235 -27.05 18.81 -13.80
C ASN A 235 -27.03 20.20 -13.15
N GLN A 236 -26.84 20.30 -11.83
CA GLN A 236 -26.69 21.56 -11.12
C GLN A 236 -25.36 22.25 -11.43
N GLU A 237 -25.39 23.58 -11.54
CA GLU A 237 -24.17 24.39 -11.57
C GLU A 237 -23.51 24.42 -10.20
N ILE A 238 -22.22 24.24 -10.17
CA ILE A 238 -21.37 24.17 -8.98
C ILE A 238 -20.09 24.96 -9.20
N VAL A 239 -19.39 25.25 -8.14
CA VAL A 239 -18.04 25.83 -8.17
C VAL A 239 -17.08 24.95 -7.37
N VAL A 240 -15.82 24.94 -7.79
CA VAL A 240 -14.76 24.22 -7.12
C VAL A 240 -13.77 25.22 -6.56
N CYS A 241 -13.46 25.10 -5.30
CA CYS A 241 -12.46 25.91 -4.58
C CYS A 241 -11.55 25.00 -3.76
N ASN A 242 -10.39 25.51 -3.31
CA ASN A 242 -9.41 24.74 -2.54
C ASN A 242 -8.88 25.57 -1.38
N TYR A 243 -8.83 24.98 -0.19
CA TYR A 243 -8.39 25.66 1.03
C TYR A 243 -6.94 26.19 0.96
N HIS A 244 -6.05 25.46 0.28
CA HIS A 244 -4.64 25.87 0.14
C HIS A 244 -4.37 26.77 -1.07
N LYS A 245 -5.42 27.13 -1.82
CA LYS A 245 -5.36 27.96 -3.03
C LYS A 245 -6.43 29.05 -3.02
N GLN A 246 -6.61 29.71 -1.88
CA GLN A 246 -7.67 30.71 -1.69
C GLN A 246 -7.50 31.95 -2.59
N ASP A 247 -6.29 32.19 -3.11
CA ASP A 247 -6.00 33.28 -4.07
C ASP A 247 -6.50 32.96 -5.50
N GLU A 248 -6.81 31.69 -5.81
CA GLU A 248 -7.35 31.29 -7.11
C GLU A 248 -8.88 31.51 -7.12
N ALA A 249 -9.41 32.08 -8.22
CA ALA A 249 -10.86 32.20 -8.39
C ALA A 249 -11.53 30.83 -8.46
N PRO A 250 -12.73 30.65 -7.81
CA PRO A 250 -13.47 29.41 -7.89
C PRO A 250 -13.77 28.99 -9.33
N LYS A 251 -13.49 27.75 -9.68
CA LYS A 251 -13.72 27.21 -11.02
C LYS A 251 -15.18 26.79 -11.17
N LYS A 252 -15.85 27.27 -12.20
CA LYS A 252 -17.23 26.87 -12.52
C LYS A 252 -17.24 25.48 -13.15
N ALA A 253 -18.17 24.63 -12.71
CA ALA A 253 -18.37 23.30 -13.21
C ALA A 253 -19.87 22.92 -13.16
N LYS A 254 -20.20 21.71 -13.62
CA LYS A 254 -21.56 21.18 -13.60
C LYS A 254 -21.54 19.72 -13.13
N ALA A 255 -22.37 19.38 -12.16
CA ALA A 255 -22.55 18.01 -11.68
C ALA A 255 -23.33 17.18 -12.72
N THR A 256 -22.66 16.66 -13.75
CA THR A 256 -23.33 15.98 -14.87
C THR A 256 -23.97 14.66 -14.47
N ALA A 257 -23.33 13.89 -13.61
CA ALA A 257 -23.91 12.70 -13.01
C ALA A 257 -23.64 12.67 -11.50
N LEU A 258 -24.62 12.16 -10.78
CA LEU A 258 -24.60 12.01 -9.33
C LEU A 258 -24.99 10.58 -8.97
N TYR A 259 -24.19 9.96 -8.10
CA TYR A 259 -24.40 8.59 -7.67
C TYR A 259 -24.34 8.50 -6.14
N THR A 260 -25.12 7.60 -5.57
CA THR A 260 -24.97 7.11 -4.20
C THR A 260 -24.52 5.65 -4.25
N PHE A 261 -24.05 5.14 -3.11
CA PHE A 261 -23.67 3.74 -2.98
C PHE A 261 -24.85 2.92 -2.48
N ASP A 262 -25.08 1.76 -3.10
CA ASP A 262 -26.08 0.77 -2.69
C ASP A 262 -25.49 -0.61 -2.92
N GLY A 263 -25.18 -1.33 -1.84
CA GLY A 263 -24.23 -2.43 -1.91
C GLY A 263 -22.89 -1.94 -2.46
N LEU A 264 -22.34 -2.66 -3.40
CA LEU A 264 -21.10 -2.31 -4.11
C LEU A 264 -21.36 -1.45 -5.36
N ALA A 265 -22.61 -1.29 -5.75
CA ALA A 265 -22.97 -0.58 -6.96
C ALA A 265 -23.09 0.94 -6.70
N ARG A 266 -22.74 1.71 -7.73
CA ARG A 266 -23.06 3.14 -7.80
C ARG A 266 -24.41 3.30 -8.46
N THR A 267 -25.39 3.74 -7.69
CA THR A 267 -26.75 3.96 -8.18
C THR A 267 -26.94 5.42 -8.54
N PRO A 268 -27.35 5.76 -9.78
CA PRO A 268 -27.58 7.12 -10.18
C PRO A 268 -28.80 7.70 -9.42
N VAL A 269 -28.65 8.93 -8.93
CA VAL A 269 -29.71 9.64 -8.19
C VAL A 269 -29.92 11.03 -8.76
N ALA A 270 -31.15 11.49 -8.71
CA ALA A 270 -31.53 12.84 -9.17
C ALA A 270 -31.04 13.93 -8.19
N GLN A 271 -30.95 13.60 -6.90
CA GLN A 271 -30.57 14.51 -5.82
C GLN A 271 -29.96 13.72 -4.67
N ALA A 272 -28.97 14.34 -3.98
CA ALA A 272 -28.41 13.85 -2.73
C ALA A 272 -28.36 15.00 -1.70
N LYS A 273 -28.39 14.64 -0.42
CA LYS A 273 -28.51 15.57 0.70
C LYS A 273 -27.33 15.47 1.65
N ALA A 274 -27.18 16.47 2.51
CA ALA A 274 -26.17 16.53 3.55
C ALA A 274 -26.10 15.24 4.40
N GLY A 275 -24.90 14.81 4.72
CA GLY A 275 -24.57 13.56 5.40
C GLY A 275 -24.29 12.38 4.47
N GLU A 276 -24.79 12.38 3.22
CA GLU A 276 -24.59 11.27 2.28
C GLU A 276 -23.18 11.28 1.69
N ILE A 277 -22.61 10.08 1.51
CA ILE A 277 -21.39 9.85 0.72
C ILE A 277 -21.82 9.64 -0.73
N VAL A 278 -21.30 10.50 -1.62
CA VAL A 278 -21.70 10.53 -3.03
C VAL A 278 -20.51 10.47 -3.96
N ALA A 279 -20.77 10.02 -5.19
CA ALA A 279 -19.83 10.08 -6.29
C ALA A 279 -20.40 11.03 -7.36
N MET A 280 -19.59 11.99 -7.83
CA MET A 280 -20.01 13.05 -8.75
C MET A 280 -19.07 13.15 -9.94
N SER A 281 -19.58 13.26 -11.16
CA SER A 281 -18.84 13.51 -12.39
C SER A 281 -19.18 14.86 -13.03
N GLY A 282 -18.36 15.25 -14.01
CA GLY A 282 -18.53 16.52 -14.75
C GLY A 282 -17.52 17.60 -14.36
N ILE A 283 -16.51 17.25 -13.57
CA ILE A 283 -15.45 18.15 -13.12
C ILE A 283 -14.11 17.58 -13.57
N GLY A 284 -13.61 18.03 -14.74
CA GLY A 284 -12.43 17.42 -15.39
C GLY A 284 -11.14 17.50 -14.58
N ASP A 285 -10.92 18.64 -13.90
CA ASP A 285 -9.67 18.94 -13.18
C ASP A 285 -9.77 18.72 -11.67
N ILE A 286 -10.80 18.00 -11.21
CA ILE A 286 -11.01 17.78 -9.78
C ILE A 286 -9.83 17.06 -9.14
N THR A 287 -9.42 17.51 -7.96
CA THR A 287 -8.37 16.88 -7.16
C THR A 287 -8.86 16.57 -5.75
N ILE A 288 -8.18 15.66 -5.07
CA ILE A 288 -8.47 15.37 -3.65
C ILE A 288 -8.17 16.64 -2.84
N GLY A 289 -9.08 16.97 -1.91
CA GLY A 289 -9.02 18.17 -1.08
C GLY A 289 -9.69 19.39 -1.71
N ASP A 290 -10.14 19.29 -2.96
CA ASP A 290 -11.02 20.32 -3.50
C ASP A 290 -12.37 20.28 -2.78
N THR A 291 -12.96 21.45 -2.63
CA THR A 291 -14.32 21.60 -2.10
C THR A 291 -15.27 21.97 -3.24
N VAL A 292 -16.31 21.20 -3.41
CA VAL A 292 -17.39 21.47 -4.35
C VAL A 292 -18.50 22.21 -3.64
N CYS A 293 -18.83 23.42 -4.10
CA CYS A 293 -19.78 24.32 -3.44
C CYS A 293 -20.90 24.76 -4.38
N ALA A 294 -21.98 25.26 -3.77
CA ALA A 294 -22.96 26.07 -4.48
C ALA A 294 -22.29 27.39 -4.96
N PRO A 295 -22.65 27.92 -6.15
CA PRO A 295 -22.08 29.17 -6.65
C PRO A 295 -22.31 30.38 -5.74
N SER A 296 -23.35 30.33 -4.91
CA SER A 296 -23.70 31.37 -3.94
C SER A 296 -22.82 31.44 -2.70
N ALA A 297 -22.10 30.36 -2.38
CA ALA A 297 -21.28 30.24 -1.16
C ALA A 297 -20.02 29.39 -1.44
N PRO A 298 -19.00 29.93 -2.11
CA PRO A 298 -17.75 29.25 -2.42
C PRO A 298 -16.82 29.25 -1.20
N GLU A 299 -17.05 28.39 -0.24
CA GLU A 299 -16.30 28.28 1.00
C GLU A 299 -15.49 26.99 1.00
N PRO A 300 -14.13 27.05 0.94
CA PRO A 300 -13.31 25.85 0.98
C PRO A 300 -13.25 25.24 2.38
N ILE A 301 -13.31 23.91 2.45
CA ILE A 301 -13.13 23.14 3.68
C ILE A 301 -11.63 22.90 3.90
N GLU A 302 -11.20 23.05 5.14
CA GLU A 302 -9.83 22.74 5.52
C GLU A 302 -9.56 21.24 5.40
N PHE A 303 -8.45 20.90 4.73
CA PHE A 303 -8.01 19.53 4.62
C PHE A 303 -6.49 19.41 4.77
N VAL A 304 -6.04 18.22 5.17
CA VAL A 304 -4.62 17.91 5.25
C VAL A 304 -4.05 17.79 3.83
N LYS A 305 -3.09 18.66 3.53
CA LYS A 305 -2.44 18.67 2.23
C LYS A 305 -1.81 17.31 1.93
N ILE A 306 -2.08 16.81 0.74
CA ILE A 306 -1.42 15.59 0.26
C ILE A 306 0.08 15.82 0.23
N SER A 307 0.84 15.04 1.00
CA SER A 307 2.30 15.12 1.01
C SER A 307 2.85 14.83 -0.40
N ALA A 308 3.87 15.59 -0.78
CA ALA A 308 4.56 15.36 -2.04
C ALA A 308 5.17 13.94 -2.06
N PRO A 309 5.35 13.35 -3.25
CA PRO A 309 6.06 12.07 -3.38
C PRO A 309 7.44 12.15 -2.74
N THR A 310 7.80 11.10 -2.00
CA THR A 310 9.10 11.00 -1.32
C THR A 310 10.09 10.10 -2.06
N LEU A 311 9.58 9.20 -2.89
CA LEU A 311 10.37 8.24 -3.68
C LEU A 311 10.11 8.41 -5.16
N GLU A 312 11.14 8.13 -5.96
CA GLU A 312 11.06 8.13 -7.41
C GLU A 312 11.80 6.95 -8.02
N MET A 313 11.33 6.47 -9.16
CA MET A 313 11.96 5.44 -9.97
C MET A 313 11.89 5.82 -11.45
N THR A 314 12.87 5.43 -12.23
CA THR A 314 12.81 5.55 -13.69
C THR A 314 12.16 4.32 -14.28
N PHE A 315 11.10 4.50 -15.04
CA PHE A 315 10.45 3.50 -15.87
C PHE A 315 10.89 3.73 -17.33
N SER A 316 11.40 2.71 -17.99
CA SER A 316 11.83 2.83 -19.38
C SER A 316 11.49 1.58 -20.17
N VAL A 317 11.51 1.72 -21.49
CA VAL A 317 11.34 0.58 -22.39
C VAL A 317 12.45 -0.44 -22.12
N ASN A 318 12.09 -1.73 -22.15
CA ASN A 318 13.06 -2.81 -22.00
C ASN A 318 13.99 -2.84 -23.24
N ASP A 319 15.28 -2.68 -23.01
CA ASP A 319 16.33 -2.72 -24.04
C ASP A 319 17.27 -3.94 -23.88
N SER A 320 16.81 -4.95 -23.10
CA SER A 320 17.57 -6.20 -22.91
C SER A 320 17.60 -7.04 -24.18
N PRO A 321 18.52 -8.03 -24.31
CA PRO A 321 18.53 -8.99 -25.40
C PRO A 321 17.25 -9.84 -25.53
N PHE A 322 16.40 -9.84 -24.50
CA PHE A 322 15.11 -10.54 -24.50
C PHE A 322 13.91 -9.62 -24.70
N ALA A 323 14.15 -8.34 -24.97
CA ALA A 323 13.09 -7.36 -25.18
C ALA A 323 12.07 -7.79 -26.24
N GLY A 324 10.78 -7.60 -25.95
CA GLY A 324 9.66 -7.87 -26.86
C GLY A 324 9.30 -9.35 -27.04
N LYS A 325 9.85 -10.26 -26.22
CA LYS A 325 9.55 -11.69 -26.33
C LYS A 325 8.34 -12.13 -25.51
N GLU A 326 8.07 -11.46 -24.39
CA GLU A 326 7.06 -11.87 -23.40
C GLU A 326 5.94 -10.85 -23.24
N GLY A 327 6.20 -9.56 -23.50
CA GLY A 327 5.24 -8.49 -23.32
C GLY A 327 4.30 -8.28 -24.51
N LYS A 328 3.05 -7.93 -24.24
CA LYS A 328 2.08 -7.46 -25.23
C LYS A 328 2.27 -5.96 -25.55
N TYR A 329 2.61 -5.17 -24.53
CA TYR A 329 2.81 -3.73 -24.61
C TYR A 329 4.28 -3.40 -24.32
N VAL A 330 5.03 -3.06 -25.38
CA VAL A 330 6.50 -2.95 -25.31
C VAL A 330 7.03 -1.61 -25.79
N THR A 331 6.15 -0.69 -26.24
CA THR A 331 6.56 0.58 -26.84
C THR A 331 6.53 1.73 -25.84
N SER A 332 7.39 2.74 -26.05
CA SER A 332 7.45 3.95 -25.24
C SER A 332 6.10 4.67 -25.17
N ARG A 333 5.37 4.75 -26.28
CA ARG A 333 4.05 5.38 -26.32
C ARG A 333 3.04 4.64 -25.43
N GLN A 334 3.00 3.30 -25.48
CA GLN A 334 2.10 2.50 -24.65
C GLN A 334 2.45 2.65 -23.17
N LEU A 335 3.73 2.63 -22.82
CA LEU A 335 4.22 2.86 -21.47
C LEU A 335 3.82 4.25 -20.95
N ARG A 336 4.05 5.28 -21.76
CA ARG A 336 3.66 6.66 -21.48
C ARG A 336 2.17 6.78 -21.20
N ASP A 337 1.35 6.33 -22.13
CA ASP A 337 -0.11 6.46 -22.04
C ASP A 337 -0.65 5.74 -20.79
N ARG A 338 -0.06 4.59 -20.45
CA ARG A 338 -0.43 3.84 -19.23
C ARG A 338 -0.03 4.56 -17.95
N LEU A 339 1.20 5.08 -17.86
CA LEU A 339 1.68 5.80 -16.69
C LEU A 339 0.90 7.10 -16.45
N PHE A 340 0.64 7.88 -17.51
CA PHE A 340 -0.17 9.09 -17.40
C PHE A 340 -1.64 8.79 -17.06
N ARG A 341 -2.19 7.68 -17.52
CA ARG A 341 -3.54 7.23 -17.11
C ARG A 341 -3.60 6.95 -15.60
N GLU A 342 -2.54 6.41 -15.02
CA GLU A 342 -2.51 6.16 -13.57
C GLU A 342 -2.60 7.45 -12.75
N THR A 343 -1.99 8.54 -13.21
CA THR A 343 -2.08 9.85 -12.50
C THR A 343 -3.50 10.44 -12.49
N LEU A 344 -4.41 9.91 -13.30
CA LEU A 344 -5.82 10.31 -13.27
C LEU A 344 -6.56 9.66 -12.10
N LYS A 345 -6.09 8.51 -11.63
CA LYS A 345 -6.65 7.74 -10.50
C LYS A 345 -5.92 8.07 -9.20
N ASP A 346 -4.59 8.00 -9.23
CA ASP A 346 -3.73 8.27 -8.07
C ASP A 346 -3.13 9.67 -8.16
N VAL A 347 -3.71 10.59 -7.42
CA VAL A 347 -3.23 12.00 -7.35
C VAL A 347 -1.91 12.16 -6.59
N SER A 348 -1.46 11.13 -5.88
CA SER A 348 -0.16 11.11 -5.18
C SER A 348 1.00 10.72 -6.10
N LEU A 349 0.69 10.16 -7.25
CA LEU A 349 1.66 9.75 -8.25
C LEU A 349 2.02 10.93 -9.17
N ARG A 350 3.29 11.17 -9.38
CA ARG A 350 3.78 12.13 -10.36
C ARG A 350 4.57 11.40 -11.44
N VAL A 351 4.21 11.63 -12.69
CA VAL A 351 4.94 11.12 -13.86
C VAL A 351 5.49 12.29 -14.64
N THR A 352 6.80 12.27 -14.91
CA THR A 352 7.48 13.30 -15.72
C THR A 352 8.31 12.61 -16.81
N GLU A 353 8.32 13.21 -18.00
CA GLU A 353 9.21 12.79 -19.07
C GLU A 353 10.65 13.24 -18.75
N MET A 354 11.64 12.48 -19.17
CA MET A 354 13.04 12.83 -18.94
C MET A 354 13.58 13.59 -20.16
N ASP A 355 14.08 14.81 -19.96
CA ASP A 355 14.51 15.73 -21.03
C ASP A 355 15.52 15.15 -22.04
N ASN A 356 16.31 14.15 -21.62
CA ASN A 356 17.38 13.55 -22.44
C ASN A 356 17.05 12.14 -22.96
N TYR A 357 15.87 11.58 -22.64
CA TYR A 357 15.49 10.21 -22.98
C TYR A 357 14.02 10.14 -23.36
N THR A 358 13.75 9.89 -24.64
CA THR A 358 12.38 9.78 -25.17
C THR A 358 11.63 8.53 -24.70
N ASP A 359 12.37 7.55 -24.16
CA ASP A 359 11.86 6.21 -23.80
C ASP A 359 11.89 5.95 -22.30
N ALA A 360 12.07 6.99 -21.49
CA ALA A 360 12.16 6.90 -20.04
C ALA A 360 11.31 7.96 -19.33
N PHE A 361 10.66 7.54 -18.25
CA PHE A 361 9.75 8.35 -17.44
C PHE A 361 10.18 8.29 -15.99
N ASN A 362 10.23 9.44 -15.33
CA ASN A 362 10.42 9.48 -13.89
C ASN A 362 9.05 9.39 -13.21
N VAL A 363 8.87 8.36 -12.39
CA VAL A 363 7.63 8.06 -11.67
C VAL A 363 7.90 8.22 -10.19
N ALA A 364 7.28 9.22 -9.57
CA ALA A 364 7.44 9.50 -8.15
C ALA A 364 6.15 9.18 -7.39
N GLY A 365 6.28 8.45 -6.28
CA GLY A 365 5.21 8.00 -5.41
C GLY A 365 5.53 8.22 -3.93
N ARG A 366 4.57 7.92 -3.05
CA ARG A 366 4.73 8.13 -1.60
C ARG A 366 5.62 7.11 -0.92
N GLY A 367 5.64 5.87 -1.41
CA GLY A 367 6.37 4.77 -0.79
C GLY A 367 6.70 3.65 -1.77
N GLU A 368 7.53 2.71 -1.33
CA GLU A 368 7.92 1.54 -2.15
C GLU A 368 6.73 0.66 -2.50
N MET A 369 5.78 0.49 -1.58
CA MET A 369 4.59 -0.31 -1.79
C MET A 369 3.74 0.23 -2.95
N SER A 370 3.51 1.54 -3.00
CA SER A 370 2.73 2.18 -4.08
C SER A 370 3.36 1.93 -5.44
N LEU A 371 4.69 2.10 -5.57
CA LEU A 371 5.42 1.85 -6.81
C LEU A 371 5.46 0.36 -7.17
N SER A 372 5.61 -0.55 -6.20
CA SER A 372 5.60 -2.00 -6.46
C SER A 372 4.22 -2.48 -6.92
N ILE A 373 3.14 -1.93 -6.38
CA ILE A 373 1.77 -2.21 -6.83
C ILE A 373 1.58 -1.77 -8.27
N LEU A 374 2.04 -0.57 -8.63
CA LEU A 374 1.99 -0.08 -10.00
C LEU A 374 2.74 -1.00 -10.97
N ILE A 375 3.97 -1.40 -10.61
CA ILE A 375 4.79 -2.31 -11.41
C ILE A 375 4.07 -3.65 -11.60
N GLU A 376 3.55 -4.26 -10.53
CA GLU A 376 2.89 -5.56 -10.60
C GLU A 376 1.56 -5.48 -11.38
N THR A 377 0.80 -4.39 -11.21
CA THR A 377 -0.43 -4.16 -11.99
C THR A 377 -0.13 -4.08 -13.48
N MET A 378 0.87 -3.29 -13.88
CA MET A 378 1.28 -3.16 -15.28
C MET A 378 1.81 -4.48 -15.84
N ARG A 379 2.57 -5.24 -15.03
CA ARG A 379 3.05 -6.58 -15.40
C ARG A 379 1.90 -7.52 -15.74
N ARG A 380 0.85 -7.57 -14.91
CA ARG A 380 -0.36 -8.40 -15.14
C ARG A 380 -1.20 -7.93 -16.32
N GLU A 381 -1.20 -6.65 -16.60
CA GLU A 381 -1.84 -6.09 -17.80
C GLU A 381 -1.11 -6.48 -19.09
N GLY A 382 0.09 -7.06 -19.02
CA GLY A 382 0.88 -7.52 -20.15
C GLY A 382 1.93 -6.53 -20.64
N TYR A 383 2.30 -5.55 -19.84
CA TYR A 383 3.39 -4.62 -20.14
C TYR A 383 4.76 -5.25 -19.89
N GLU A 384 5.71 -4.91 -20.76
CA GLU A 384 7.12 -5.22 -20.63
C GLU A 384 7.91 -3.92 -20.58
N PHE A 385 8.69 -3.73 -19.53
CA PHE A 385 9.45 -2.51 -19.27
C PHE A 385 10.61 -2.82 -18.32
N GLN A 386 11.42 -1.82 -18.02
CA GLN A 386 12.46 -1.92 -17.00
C GLN A 386 12.38 -0.75 -16.03
N VAL A 387 12.84 -0.98 -14.81
CA VAL A 387 12.85 0.02 -13.74
C VAL A 387 14.22 0.17 -13.11
N SER A 388 14.53 1.39 -12.69
CA SER A 388 15.72 1.71 -11.89
C SER A 388 15.51 1.38 -10.41
N PRO A 389 16.59 1.31 -9.59
CA PRO A 389 16.42 1.31 -8.14
C PRO A 389 15.63 2.54 -7.66
N PRO A 390 14.82 2.39 -6.59
CA PRO A 390 14.12 3.52 -5.99
C PRO A 390 15.12 4.54 -5.42
N ARG A 391 14.80 5.83 -5.56
CA ARG A 391 15.57 6.96 -5.05
C ARG A 391 14.67 7.88 -4.28
N VAL A 392 15.21 8.56 -3.28
CA VAL A 392 14.47 9.61 -2.57
C VAL A 392 14.43 10.89 -3.39
N VAL A 393 13.30 11.58 -3.34
CA VAL A 393 13.13 12.89 -3.95
C VAL A 393 13.78 13.93 -3.04
N TYR A 394 14.86 14.57 -3.49
CA TYR A 394 15.51 15.65 -2.75
C TYR A 394 14.78 16.96 -3.00
N GLN A 395 14.78 17.80 -1.98
CA GLN A 395 14.29 19.19 -2.09
C GLN A 395 15.41 20.16 -1.72
N GLU A 396 15.39 21.34 -2.32
CA GLU A 396 16.26 22.43 -1.92
C GLU A 396 15.47 23.37 -1.00
N VAL A 397 15.90 23.46 0.25
CA VAL A 397 15.30 24.34 1.25
C VAL A 397 16.40 25.27 1.75
N GLU A 398 16.21 26.58 1.59
CA GLU A 398 17.19 27.62 1.97
C GLU A 398 18.59 27.38 1.37
N GLY A 399 18.66 26.93 0.12
CA GLY A 399 19.93 26.66 -0.58
C GLY A 399 20.66 25.38 -0.09
N LYS A 400 20.02 24.57 0.74
CA LYS A 400 20.57 23.28 1.21
C LYS A 400 19.80 22.12 0.62
N LYS A 401 20.54 21.10 0.19
CA LYS A 401 19.95 19.83 -0.24
C LYS A 401 19.34 19.11 0.98
N CYS A 402 18.02 18.92 0.95
CA CYS A 402 17.26 18.24 1.98
C CYS A 402 16.70 16.90 1.48
N GLU A 403 16.60 15.94 2.39
CA GLU A 403 16.06 14.62 2.14
C GLU A 403 14.85 14.34 3.03
N PRO A 404 13.91 13.46 2.60
CA PRO A 404 12.78 13.08 3.42
C PRO A 404 13.23 12.26 4.62
N ILE A 405 12.68 12.60 5.78
CA ILE A 405 12.88 11.91 7.06
C ILE A 405 11.57 11.27 7.48
N GLU A 406 11.62 10.03 7.89
CA GLU A 406 10.49 9.29 8.42
C GLU A 406 10.62 9.12 9.94
N ARG A 407 9.51 9.26 10.63
CA ARG A 407 9.36 8.80 12.01
C ARG A 407 9.08 7.30 11.97
N VAL A 408 9.96 6.52 12.54
CA VAL A 408 9.89 5.07 12.58
C VAL A 408 9.56 4.64 14.00
N VAL A 409 8.44 3.94 14.16
CA VAL A 409 8.01 3.33 15.40
C VAL A 409 8.25 1.83 15.29
N ILE A 410 8.97 1.28 16.24
CA ILE A 410 9.38 -0.12 16.26
C ILE A 410 8.95 -0.72 17.59
N ASP A 411 8.38 -1.91 17.51
CA ASP A 411 8.03 -2.72 18.67
C ASP A 411 8.74 -4.07 18.55
N VAL A 412 9.62 -4.39 19.50
CA VAL A 412 10.47 -5.59 19.45
C VAL A 412 10.61 -6.23 20.83
N PRO A 413 10.89 -7.57 20.88
CA PRO A 413 11.33 -8.21 22.11
C PRO A 413 12.58 -7.53 22.70
N ALA A 414 12.69 -7.48 24.02
CA ALA A 414 13.77 -6.77 24.70
C ALA A 414 15.18 -7.25 24.31
N ASP A 415 15.34 -8.53 23.95
CA ASP A 415 16.60 -9.12 23.49
C ASP A 415 17.04 -8.64 22.08
N CYS A 416 16.12 -8.11 21.28
CA CYS A 416 16.39 -7.64 19.92
C CYS A 416 16.71 -6.13 19.83
N VAL A 417 16.52 -5.37 20.92
CA VAL A 417 16.72 -3.90 20.97
C VAL A 417 18.12 -3.50 20.49
N GLY A 418 19.16 -4.20 20.97
CA GLY A 418 20.55 -3.87 20.62
C GLY A 418 20.85 -3.96 19.12
N ALA A 419 20.34 -5.01 18.45
CA ALA A 419 20.54 -5.19 17.01
C ALA A 419 19.84 -4.09 16.20
N VAL A 420 18.61 -3.72 16.58
CA VAL A 420 17.84 -2.65 15.95
C VAL A 420 18.52 -1.29 16.10
N MET A 421 19.00 -0.96 17.32
CA MET A 421 19.71 0.28 17.61
C MET A 421 20.99 0.42 16.76
N GLU A 422 21.79 -0.62 16.68
CA GLU A 422 23.03 -0.66 15.86
C GLU A 422 22.73 -0.46 14.37
N LYS A 423 21.77 -1.21 13.85
CA LYS A 423 21.40 -1.17 12.42
C LYS A 423 20.83 0.19 12.00
N LEU A 424 19.89 0.74 12.75
CA LEU A 424 19.33 2.06 12.44
C LEU A 424 20.35 3.19 12.66
N GLY A 425 21.21 3.09 13.66
CA GLY A 425 22.31 4.04 13.85
C GLY A 425 23.26 4.09 12.64
N SER A 426 23.64 2.92 12.08
CA SER A 426 24.46 2.84 10.88
C SER A 426 23.77 3.45 9.65
N ARG A 427 22.43 3.43 9.60
CA ARG A 427 21.57 4.00 8.56
C ARG A 427 21.17 5.47 8.82
N LYS A 428 21.93 6.17 9.71
CA LYS A 428 21.71 7.57 10.08
C LYS A 428 20.38 7.84 10.79
N GLY A 429 19.80 6.83 11.43
CA GLY A 429 18.66 6.98 12.32
C GLY A 429 19.04 7.77 13.58
N GLU A 430 18.22 8.73 13.92
CA GLU A 430 18.31 9.51 15.15
C GLU A 430 17.32 8.93 16.16
N PHE A 431 17.83 8.46 17.28
CA PHE A 431 17.02 7.89 18.35
C PHE A 431 16.21 8.98 19.07
N LEU A 432 14.93 8.73 19.31
CA LEU A 432 14.03 9.65 20.02
C LEU A 432 13.64 9.13 21.40
N SER A 433 13.02 7.95 21.46
CA SER A 433 12.56 7.37 22.73
C SER A 433 12.66 5.84 22.75
N MET A 434 12.66 5.30 23.98
CA MET A 434 12.61 3.87 24.25
C MET A 434 11.72 3.65 25.47
N ASP A 435 10.61 2.98 25.26
CA ASP A 435 9.60 2.73 26.29
C ASP A 435 9.41 1.22 26.45
N PRO A 436 9.86 0.62 27.57
CA PRO A 436 9.59 -0.79 27.85
C PRO A 436 8.10 -1.01 28.14
N VAL A 437 7.49 -1.97 27.46
CA VAL A 437 6.10 -2.38 27.64
C VAL A 437 6.07 -3.90 27.86
N GLY A 438 5.96 -4.33 29.11
CA GLY A 438 6.00 -5.76 29.47
C GLY A 438 7.28 -6.46 29.03
N SER A 439 7.17 -7.48 28.18
CA SER A 439 8.30 -8.23 27.60
C SER A 439 8.86 -7.61 26.31
N ARG A 440 8.25 -6.53 25.83
CA ARG A 440 8.60 -5.85 24.59
C ARG A 440 9.12 -4.44 24.86
N THR A 441 9.72 -3.85 23.87
CA THR A 441 10.24 -2.48 23.93
C THR A 441 9.81 -1.71 22.68
N LYS A 442 9.18 -0.57 22.89
CA LYS A 442 8.84 0.37 21.84
C LYS A 442 10.01 1.33 21.65
N LEU A 443 10.44 1.51 20.41
CA LEU A 443 11.52 2.41 20.02
C LEU A 443 10.99 3.43 19.01
N GLU A 444 11.42 4.67 19.11
CA GLU A 444 11.12 5.69 18.12
C GLU A 444 12.40 6.31 17.54
N PHE A 445 12.43 6.46 16.22
CA PHE A 445 13.57 7.04 15.49
C PHE A 445 13.11 8.03 14.42
N LEU A 446 14.01 8.98 14.07
CA LEU A 446 13.93 9.75 12.84
C LEU A 446 14.98 9.23 11.86
N VAL A 447 14.54 8.57 10.81
CA VAL A 447 15.43 7.89 9.84
C VAL A 447 15.26 8.54 8.46
N PRO A 448 16.35 8.84 7.71
CA PRO A 448 16.22 9.20 6.31
C PRO A 448 15.51 8.07 5.53
N SER A 449 14.51 8.40 4.69
CA SER A 449 13.73 7.38 3.95
C SER A 449 14.63 6.40 3.18
N ARG A 450 15.75 6.89 2.60
CA ARG A 450 16.74 6.03 1.93
C ARG A 450 17.47 5.06 2.89
N GLY A 451 17.48 5.32 4.19
CA GLY A 451 18.02 4.43 5.21
C GLY A 451 17.11 3.24 5.51
N LEU A 452 15.84 3.32 5.14
CA LEU A 452 14.87 2.24 5.32
C LEU A 452 14.86 1.25 4.14
N PHE A 453 15.45 1.62 2.99
CA PHE A 453 15.55 0.72 1.84
C PHE A 453 16.28 -0.56 2.21
N GLY A 454 15.63 -1.71 1.97
CA GLY A 454 16.14 -3.03 2.29
C GLY A 454 16.25 -3.35 3.77
N TYR A 455 15.87 -2.45 4.67
CA TYR A 455 15.95 -2.69 6.12
C TYR A 455 14.86 -3.65 6.61
N ARG A 456 13.70 -3.67 6.00
CA ARG A 456 12.56 -4.48 6.46
C ARG A 456 12.88 -5.98 6.52
N ASN A 457 13.57 -6.52 5.53
CA ASN A 457 13.98 -7.93 5.51
C ASN A 457 15.07 -8.24 6.55
N GLU A 458 16.05 -7.32 6.72
CA GLU A 458 17.07 -7.44 7.77
C GLU A 458 16.40 -7.38 9.15
N PHE A 459 15.48 -6.45 9.36
CA PHE A 459 14.74 -6.27 10.59
C PHE A 459 13.94 -7.52 10.99
N LEU A 460 13.22 -8.13 10.06
CA LEU A 460 12.50 -9.38 10.32
C LEU A 460 13.45 -10.52 10.70
N THR A 461 14.64 -10.58 10.08
CA THR A 461 15.65 -11.56 10.43
C THR A 461 16.25 -11.32 11.80
N ASP A 462 16.62 -10.08 12.11
CA ASP A 462 17.23 -9.68 13.39
C ASP A 462 16.25 -9.85 14.57
N THR A 463 14.97 -9.73 14.30
CA THR A 463 13.88 -9.88 15.30
C THR A 463 13.20 -11.24 15.25
N LYS A 464 13.73 -12.22 14.52
CA LYS A 464 13.18 -13.60 14.38
C LYS A 464 11.72 -13.62 13.89
N GLY A 465 11.31 -12.58 13.15
CA GLY A 465 9.94 -12.40 12.66
C GLY A 465 8.97 -11.77 13.67
N GLU A 466 9.39 -11.52 14.92
CA GLU A 466 8.53 -10.97 15.98
C GLU A 466 8.51 -9.44 16.03
N GLY A 467 9.42 -8.79 15.32
CA GLY A 467 9.53 -7.33 15.29
C GLY A 467 8.48 -6.69 14.40
N ILE A 468 8.03 -5.53 14.81
CA ILE A 468 7.01 -4.73 14.16
C ILE A 468 7.59 -3.36 13.90
N MET A 469 7.46 -2.89 12.66
CA MET A 469 7.98 -1.59 12.24
C MET A 469 6.93 -0.85 11.41
N ALA A 470 6.62 0.37 11.82
CA ALA A 470 5.81 1.32 11.09
C ALA A 470 6.62 2.60 10.84
N SER A 471 6.51 3.17 9.64
CA SER A 471 7.16 4.44 9.32
C SER A 471 6.16 5.42 8.71
N VAL A 472 6.32 6.70 9.02
CA VAL A 472 5.50 7.79 8.49
C VAL A 472 6.40 8.96 8.14
N PHE A 473 6.17 9.57 6.98
CA PHE A 473 6.87 10.80 6.60
C PHE A 473 6.66 11.89 7.65
N GLU A 474 7.74 12.45 8.15
CA GLU A 474 7.72 13.52 9.16
C GLU A 474 8.04 14.88 8.54
N LYS A 475 9.20 15.02 7.91
CA LYS A 475 9.70 16.29 7.38
C LYS A 475 10.83 16.11 6.38
N TYR A 476 11.19 17.20 5.68
CA TYR A 476 12.47 17.32 4.99
C TYR A 476 13.53 17.88 5.94
N ALA A 477 14.73 17.29 5.95
CA ALA A 477 15.87 17.74 6.72
C ALA A 477 17.16 17.69 5.88
N PRO A 478 18.20 18.44 6.26
CA PRO A 478 19.47 18.45 5.53
C PRO A 478 20.04 17.03 5.34
N PHE A 479 20.64 16.80 4.18
CA PHE A 479 21.24 15.53 3.82
C PHE A 479 22.25 15.02 4.86
N LYS A 480 22.03 13.84 5.42
CA LYS A 480 22.83 13.25 6.52
C LYS A 480 24.08 12.48 6.05
N GLY A 481 24.55 12.68 4.82
CA GLY A 481 25.71 11.97 4.26
C GLY A 481 25.34 10.60 3.66
N ASP A 482 26.33 9.88 3.14
CA ASP A 482 26.12 8.63 2.43
C ASP A 482 25.68 7.49 3.35
N ILE A 483 24.74 6.67 2.85
CA ILE A 483 24.28 5.43 3.48
C ILE A 483 24.56 4.29 2.50
N GLN A 484 25.22 3.26 2.97
CA GLN A 484 25.50 2.08 2.17
C GLN A 484 24.24 1.21 2.08
N ARG A 485 23.73 1.01 0.86
CA ARG A 485 22.49 0.24 0.63
C ARG A 485 22.69 -1.27 0.77
N ARG A 486 23.79 -1.78 0.22
CA ARG A 486 24.06 -3.23 0.10
C ARG A 486 25.53 -3.51 0.37
N ASN A 487 25.81 -4.53 1.19
CA ASN A 487 27.16 -5.00 1.53
C ASN A 487 27.59 -6.22 0.69
N THR A 488 26.79 -6.61 -0.31
CA THR A 488 27.00 -7.78 -1.15
C THR A 488 27.10 -7.38 -2.61
N GLY A 489 27.85 -8.11 -3.41
CA GLY A 489 27.95 -7.95 -4.86
C GLY A 489 26.98 -8.85 -5.61
N SER A 490 27.00 -8.78 -6.93
CA SER A 490 26.20 -9.59 -7.84
C SER A 490 27.04 -10.65 -8.55
N LEU A 491 26.48 -11.85 -8.73
CA LEU A 491 26.97 -12.83 -9.69
C LEU A 491 26.38 -12.47 -11.06
N VAL A 492 27.24 -12.10 -12.00
CA VAL A 492 26.81 -11.57 -13.30
C VAL A 492 27.16 -12.55 -14.41
N ALA A 493 26.19 -12.91 -15.24
CA ALA A 493 26.39 -13.81 -16.38
C ALA A 493 27.39 -13.19 -17.39
N HIS A 494 28.35 -14.00 -17.82
CA HIS A 494 29.41 -13.59 -18.72
C HIS A 494 29.06 -13.71 -20.21
N GLU A 495 28.19 -14.64 -20.55
CA GLU A 495 27.76 -14.89 -21.94
C GLU A 495 26.28 -15.21 -22.05
N GLN A 496 25.79 -15.17 -23.28
CA GLN A 496 24.41 -15.53 -23.59
C GLN A 496 24.29 -17.05 -23.84
N GLY A 497 23.22 -17.68 -23.34
CA GLY A 497 22.94 -19.09 -23.55
C GLY A 497 21.96 -19.63 -22.51
N ASP A 498 21.81 -20.94 -22.46
CA ASP A 498 21.04 -21.61 -21.41
C ASP A 498 21.93 -22.04 -20.26
N SER A 499 21.47 -21.80 -19.03
CA SER A 499 22.18 -22.23 -17.84
C SER A 499 22.23 -23.76 -17.76
N VAL A 500 23.40 -24.31 -17.40
CA VAL A 500 23.60 -25.76 -17.29
C VAL A 500 24.10 -26.13 -15.90
N THR A 501 23.76 -27.33 -15.45
CA THR A 501 24.11 -27.84 -14.11
C THR A 501 25.60 -27.67 -13.78
N TYR A 502 26.49 -27.93 -14.71
CA TYR A 502 27.93 -27.81 -14.50
C TYR A 502 28.38 -26.35 -14.28
N GLY A 503 27.87 -25.43 -15.08
CA GLY A 503 28.15 -23.99 -14.92
C GLY A 503 27.60 -23.42 -13.62
N LEU A 504 26.36 -23.82 -13.25
CA LEU A 504 25.71 -23.40 -12.00
C LEU A 504 26.43 -23.98 -10.77
N PHE A 505 26.91 -25.23 -10.83
CA PHE A 505 27.69 -25.85 -9.75
C PHE A 505 28.95 -25.06 -9.43
N ALA A 506 29.69 -24.62 -10.45
CA ALA A 506 30.86 -23.78 -10.26
C ALA A 506 30.52 -22.36 -9.78
N ALA A 507 29.35 -21.85 -10.14
CA ALA A 507 28.89 -20.52 -9.72
C ALA A 507 28.39 -20.49 -8.26
N GLN A 508 27.75 -21.57 -7.77
CA GLN A 508 27.21 -21.63 -6.39
C GLN A 508 28.32 -21.61 -5.32
N GLU A 509 29.55 -21.99 -5.65
CA GLU A 509 30.70 -21.84 -4.74
C GLU A 509 31.04 -20.38 -4.44
N ARG A 510 30.54 -19.44 -5.26
CA ARG A 510 30.81 -17.99 -5.16
C ARG A 510 29.67 -17.22 -4.52
N GLY A 511 28.49 -17.84 -4.37
CA GLY A 511 27.33 -17.21 -3.77
C GLY A 511 26.02 -17.94 -4.04
N ALA A 512 24.91 -17.39 -3.55
CA ALA A 512 23.59 -17.96 -3.76
C ALA A 512 23.03 -17.59 -5.14
N LEU A 513 22.48 -18.59 -5.85
CA LEU A 513 21.93 -18.40 -7.19
C LEU A 513 20.45 -18.03 -7.16
N PHE A 514 20.01 -17.27 -8.15
CA PHE A 514 18.59 -16.90 -8.37
C PHE A 514 17.93 -17.75 -9.46
N ILE A 515 18.71 -18.47 -10.25
CA ILE A 515 18.26 -19.27 -11.39
C ILE A 515 18.64 -20.75 -11.23
N GLY A 516 17.82 -21.62 -11.81
CA GLY A 516 18.08 -23.04 -11.94
C GLY A 516 18.65 -23.43 -13.31
N PRO A 517 18.84 -24.74 -13.58
CA PRO A 517 19.24 -25.25 -14.89
C PRO A 517 18.18 -25.02 -15.98
N GLY A 518 18.61 -24.81 -17.21
CA GLY A 518 17.73 -24.63 -18.37
C GLY A 518 17.11 -23.25 -18.50
N VAL A 519 17.52 -22.29 -17.69
CA VAL A 519 17.04 -20.89 -17.78
C VAL A 519 17.89 -20.13 -18.79
N PRO A 520 17.28 -19.47 -19.79
CA PRO A 520 18.00 -18.62 -20.71
C PRO A 520 18.59 -17.40 -20.00
N VAL A 521 19.84 -17.08 -20.29
CA VAL A 521 20.55 -15.93 -19.73
C VAL A 521 21.26 -15.14 -20.83
N TYR A 522 21.60 -13.89 -20.55
CA TYR A 522 22.38 -13.03 -21.44
C TYR A 522 23.53 -12.35 -20.68
N GLU A 523 24.54 -11.88 -21.42
CA GLU A 523 25.67 -11.14 -20.83
C GLU A 523 25.17 -9.94 -20.03
N GLY A 524 25.61 -9.81 -18.77
CA GLY A 524 25.18 -8.73 -17.88
C GLY A 524 23.93 -9.01 -17.06
N MET A 525 23.25 -10.15 -17.24
CA MET A 525 22.15 -10.58 -16.38
C MET A 525 22.70 -10.98 -15.01
N VAL A 526 22.04 -10.55 -13.93
CA VAL A 526 22.38 -10.92 -12.55
C VAL A 526 21.73 -12.26 -12.23
N VAL A 527 22.55 -13.27 -11.95
CA VAL A 527 22.11 -14.66 -11.74
C VAL A 527 22.26 -15.13 -10.29
N GLY A 528 22.77 -14.27 -9.41
CA GLY A 528 22.92 -14.60 -8.00
C GLY A 528 23.54 -13.46 -7.19
N VAL A 529 23.67 -13.67 -5.88
CA VAL A 529 24.28 -12.76 -4.92
C VAL A 529 25.64 -13.30 -4.46
N CYS A 530 26.62 -12.42 -4.38
CA CYS A 530 27.97 -12.72 -3.87
C CYS A 530 28.14 -12.13 -2.46
N PRO A 531 28.69 -12.84 -1.47
CA PRO A 531 28.96 -12.29 -0.14
C PRO A 531 30.04 -11.19 -0.14
N LYS A 532 30.82 -11.07 -1.21
CA LYS A 532 31.80 -9.97 -1.39
C LYS A 532 31.09 -8.76 -1.95
N MET A 533 31.58 -7.56 -1.66
CA MET A 533 31.02 -6.30 -2.17
C MET A 533 31.21 -6.11 -3.68
N GLU A 534 32.20 -6.80 -4.27
CA GLU A 534 32.51 -6.69 -5.70
C GLU A 534 31.70 -7.70 -6.51
N ASP A 535 31.25 -7.27 -7.68
CA ASP A 535 30.58 -8.14 -8.64
C ASP A 535 31.55 -9.19 -9.21
N ILE A 536 31.03 -10.40 -9.36
CA ILE A 536 31.80 -11.50 -9.93
C ILE A 536 31.12 -11.97 -11.22
N SER A 537 31.88 -11.95 -12.32
CA SER A 537 31.43 -12.56 -13.58
C SER A 537 31.53 -14.09 -13.49
N VAL A 538 30.42 -14.76 -13.84
CA VAL A 538 30.31 -16.22 -13.82
C VAL A 538 29.80 -16.75 -15.17
N ASN A 539 30.32 -17.89 -15.59
CA ASN A 539 29.86 -18.57 -16.79
C ASN A 539 28.92 -19.72 -16.38
N VAL A 540 27.60 -19.44 -16.37
CA VAL A 540 26.55 -20.42 -16.04
C VAL A 540 26.17 -21.31 -17.22
N CYS A 541 26.62 -20.97 -18.45
CA CYS A 541 26.35 -21.74 -19.68
C CYS A 541 27.46 -22.78 -19.96
N LYS A 542 28.53 -22.80 -19.14
CA LYS A 542 29.68 -23.68 -19.36
C LYS A 542 29.31 -25.15 -19.24
N LYS A 543 29.41 -25.90 -20.34
CA LYS A 543 29.21 -27.33 -20.40
C LYS A 543 30.44 -28.10 -19.91
N LYS A 544 30.26 -29.29 -19.32
CA LYS A 544 31.35 -30.21 -18.98
C LYS A 544 32.02 -30.68 -20.27
N GLN A 545 33.30 -30.44 -20.41
CA GLN A 545 34.07 -31.01 -21.54
C GLN A 545 34.26 -32.50 -21.30
N LEU A 546 33.75 -33.32 -22.23
CA LEU A 546 33.99 -34.75 -22.24
C LEU A 546 35.41 -35.00 -22.71
N THR A 547 36.30 -35.51 -21.85
CA THR A 547 37.64 -35.97 -22.24
C THR A 547 37.64 -37.50 -22.21
N ASN A 548 38.19 -38.14 -23.24
CA ASN A 548 38.27 -39.59 -23.40
C ASN A 548 39.07 -40.34 -22.29
N MET A 549 39.60 -39.64 -21.29
CA MET A 549 40.45 -40.17 -20.24
C MET A 549 39.77 -40.37 -18.87
N ARG A 550 38.47 -40.18 -18.75
CA ARG A 550 37.78 -40.40 -17.48
C ARG A 550 37.08 -41.75 -17.47
N ALA A 551 37.37 -42.57 -16.46
CA ALA A 551 36.66 -43.81 -16.19
C ALA A 551 35.17 -43.51 -15.94
N SER A 552 34.28 -44.26 -16.58
CA SER A 552 32.81 -44.08 -16.56
C SER A 552 32.16 -44.29 -15.17
N GLY A 553 32.92 -44.55 -14.12
CA GLY A 553 32.46 -44.80 -12.76
C GLY A 553 32.60 -43.65 -11.75
N SER A 554 33.15 -42.50 -12.13
CA SER A 554 33.48 -41.41 -11.20
C SER A 554 32.63 -40.13 -11.36
N ASP A 555 31.49 -40.19 -12.03
CA ASP A 555 30.58 -39.03 -12.11
C ASP A 555 29.69 -38.98 -10.86
N GLU A 556 30.20 -38.33 -9.81
CA GLU A 556 29.34 -37.90 -8.69
C GLU A 556 28.27 -36.96 -9.21
N ALA A 557 27.01 -37.20 -8.81
CA ALA A 557 25.88 -36.33 -9.14
C ALA A 557 26.16 -34.93 -8.57
N LEU A 558 26.24 -33.91 -9.45
CA LEU A 558 26.41 -32.53 -9.05
C LEU A 558 25.16 -32.07 -8.30
N ARG A 559 25.27 -31.83 -7.00
CA ARG A 559 24.17 -31.32 -6.18
C ARG A 559 24.11 -29.80 -6.28
N LEU A 560 23.00 -29.28 -6.80
CA LEU A 560 22.72 -27.86 -6.79
C LEU A 560 21.85 -27.51 -5.57
N VAL A 561 22.19 -26.42 -4.91
CA VAL A 561 21.33 -25.80 -3.91
C VAL A 561 20.13 -25.20 -4.64
N PRO A 562 18.88 -25.35 -4.13
CA PRO A 562 17.72 -24.69 -4.75
C PRO A 562 17.95 -23.20 -4.92
N PRO A 563 17.60 -22.63 -6.09
CA PRO A 563 17.76 -21.21 -6.33
C PRO A 563 16.89 -20.39 -5.38
N LYS A 564 17.40 -19.23 -4.94
CA LYS A 564 16.62 -18.27 -4.15
C LYS A 564 15.62 -17.57 -5.06
N SER A 565 14.34 -17.89 -4.92
CA SER A 565 13.27 -17.12 -5.57
C SER A 565 13.10 -15.79 -4.85
N MET A 566 13.00 -14.69 -5.61
CA MET A 566 12.79 -13.36 -5.07
C MET A 566 11.44 -12.80 -5.54
N SER A 567 10.70 -12.18 -4.61
CA SER A 567 9.52 -11.38 -4.96
C SER A 567 9.92 -10.08 -5.67
N LEU A 568 8.94 -9.36 -6.24
CA LEU A 568 9.18 -8.05 -6.85
C LEU A 568 9.85 -7.09 -5.86
N GLU A 569 9.34 -7.03 -4.62
CA GLU A 569 9.88 -6.17 -3.57
C GLU A 569 11.33 -6.52 -3.25
N GLN A 570 11.63 -7.80 -3.10
CA GLN A 570 13.00 -8.28 -2.86
C GLN A 570 13.94 -7.98 -4.04
N CYS A 571 13.43 -8.02 -5.28
CA CYS A 571 14.19 -7.60 -6.45
C CYS A 571 14.49 -6.10 -6.41
N LEU A 572 13.51 -5.26 -6.07
CA LEU A 572 13.68 -3.80 -5.98
C LEU A 572 14.67 -3.40 -4.87
N GLU A 573 14.59 -4.04 -3.71
CA GLU A 573 15.52 -3.86 -2.60
C GLU A 573 16.96 -4.28 -2.94
N PHE A 574 17.09 -5.34 -3.75
CA PHE A 574 18.39 -5.88 -4.15
C PHE A 574 19.14 -4.98 -5.14
N LEU A 575 18.44 -4.17 -5.93
CA LEU A 575 19.02 -3.33 -6.97
C LEU A 575 20.11 -2.39 -6.45
N ALA A 576 21.29 -2.46 -7.04
CA ALA A 576 22.35 -1.45 -6.91
C ALA A 576 22.15 -0.31 -7.92
N ASP A 577 22.87 0.81 -7.75
CA ASP A 577 22.71 2.01 -8.60
C ASP A 577 23.05 1.77 -10.08
N ASP A 578 23.87 0.76 -10.37
CA ASP A 578 24.28 0.34 -11.71
C ASP A 578 23.44 -0.83 -12.27
N GLU A 579 22.37 -1.20 -11.58
CA GLU A 579 21.47 -2.30 -11.93
C GLU A 579 20.09 -1.80 -12.35
N LEU A 580 19.36 -2.63 -13.09
CA LEU A 580 17.99 -2.43 -13.51
C LEU A 580 17.21 -3.73 -13.30
N LEU A 581 15.92 -3.60 -13.06
CA LEU A 581 14.99 -4.73 -13.06
C LEU A 581 14.21 -4.73 -14.38
N GLU A 582 14.36 -5.79 -15.15
CA GLU A 582 13.52 -6.11 -16.30
C GLU A 582 12.24 -6.76 -15.79
N VAL A 583 11.11 -6.15 -16.11
CA VAL A 583 9.77 -6.58 -15.71
C VAL A 583 9.01 -7.04 -16.94
N THR A 584 8.61 -8.29 -16.96
CA THR A 584 7.79 -8.88 -18.03
C THR A 584 6.60 -9.62 -17.43
N PRO A 585 5.55 -9.94 -18.18
CA PRO A 585 4.43 -10.74 -17.69
C PRO A 585 4.85 -12.07 -17.05
N GLU A 586 5.89 -12.71 -17.56
CA GLU A 586 6.33 -14.03 -17.15
C GLU A 586 7.48 -14.00 -16.13
N ASN A 587 8.40 -13.03 -16.25
CA ASN A 587 9.66 -13.04 -15.53
C ASN A 587 10.04 -11.67 -14.93
N LEU A 588 10.78 -11.74 -13.82
CA LEU A 588 11.52 -10.63 -13.23
C LEU A 588 13.02 -10.95 -13.37
N ARG A 589 13.78 -10.11 -14.08
CA ARG A 589 15.20 -10.34 -14.31
C ARG A 589 16.03 -9.14 -13.87
N LEU A 590 16.94 -9.36 -12.95
CA LEU A 590 17.92 -8.36 -12.56
C LEU A 590 19.04 -8.32 -13.61
N ARG A 591 19.48 -7.13 -13.97
CA ARG A 591 20.56 -6.95 -14.92
C ARG A 591 21.43 -5.74 -14.63
N LYS A 592 22.63 -5.73 -15.13
CA LYS A 592 23.47 -4.53 -15.13
C LYS A 592 22.99 -3.53 -16.19
N ARG A 593 23.10 -2.22 -15.91
CA ARG A 593 22.81 -1.16 -16.87
C ARG A 593 23.72 -1.25 -18.09
N ILE A 594 25.02 -1.50 -17.89
CA ILE A 594 25.99 -1.77 -18.94
C ILE A 594 26.17 -3.29 -19.04
N LEU A 595 25.56 -3.91 -20.06
CA LEU A 595 25.55 -5.37 -20.20
C LEU A 595 26.96 -5.91 -20.49
N ASN A 596 27.69 -5.28 -21.40
CA ASN A 596 29.01 -5.77 -21.82
C ASN A 596 30.06 -5.62 -20.72
N HIS A 597 30.69 -6.71 -20.37
CA HIS A 597 31.67 -6.80 -19.28
C HIS A 597 32.85 -5.83 -19.44
N GLU A 598 33.45 -5.73 -20.62
CA GLU A 598 34.62 -4.85 -20.86
C GLU A 598 34.24 -3.37 -20.71
N LYS A 599 33.09 -2.98 -21.29
CA LYS A 599 32.57 -1.61 -21.16
C LYS A 599 32.27 -1.25 -19.70
N ARG A 600 31.71 -2.20 -18.94
CA ARG A 600 31.41 -2.03 -17.52
C ARG A 600 32.69 -1.84 -16.71
N MET A 601 33.72 -2.66 -16.96
CA MET A 601 35.01 -2.53 -16.29
C MET A 601 35.77 -1.24 -16.64
N LYS A 602 35.62 -0.74 -17.88
CA LYS A 602 36.15 0.58 -18.29
C LYS A 602 35.44 1.73 -17.58
N ALA A 603 34.10 1.68 -17.47
CA ALA A 603 33.32 2.69 -16.78
C ALA A 603 33.69 2.77 -15.28
N LEU A 604 33.88 1.64 -14.61
CA LEU A 604 34.30 1.58 -13.21
C LEU A 604 35.70 2.16 -12.99
N LYS A 605 36.61 2.00 -13.95
CA LYS A 605 37.96 2.58 -13.88
C LYS A 605 37.99 4.06 -14.22
N GLY A 606 37.12 4.51 -15.15
CA GLY A 606 37.02 5.92 -15.57
C GLY A 606 36.34 6.86 -14.57
N GLY A 607 35.50 6.34 -13.67
CA GLY A 607 34.89 7.10 -12.58
C GLY A 607 35.74 7.27 -11.32
N LYS A 608 36.98 6.77 -11.33
CA LYS A 608 37.98 6.94 -10.27
C LYS A 608 39.06 7.98 -10.59
N ALA A 609 38.88 8.79 -11.66
CA ALA A 609 39.78 9.88 -12.03
C ALA A 609 39.18 11.26 -11.69
#